data_42fa83d57ec25f98a9953aa3da639086
#
_entry.id   42fa83d57ec25f98a9953aa3da639086
#
_cell.length_a   1.000
_cell.length_b   1.000
_cell.length_c   1.000
_cell.angle_alpha   90.00
_cell.angle_beta   90.00
_cell.angle_gamma   90.00
#
_symmetry.space_group_name_H-M   'P 1'
#
loop_
_entity.id
_entity.type
_entity.pdbx_description
1 polymer ?
#
loop_
_entity_poly.entity_id
_entity_poly.type
_entity_poly.pdbx_seq_one_letter_code
_entity_poly.pdbx_strand_id
1 'polypeptide(L)'
;MAKAVDQAMRDKLHLLVQAGTGTGKSLGYLAPALVYCVEKGAQVIVATATLALQAQLAHKDIPTILDASEKVLSRRPRVAVLKGRNNHICLHKVRGGSTRTKGQDALVPGADLVVAADDGREVEAAPESTLGAEVVMLREWAEKQVEESGLGDRDDAPAHTPLAWTQVSVPANECLGVQRCPFGSECLSEAAREQARNADLVVTNHAMLAIDALNGGRVLPEHDTVIIDEAHELVNRFTRAASKDLSPAIVTTTAKRAMTWLDDDVGADLLNQADSMDHALEATVPGRVTTPDAQVIQTCAAVSYTHLTLPTILRV
;
A
#
# COMPACT_ATOMS: atom_id res chain seq x y z
N MET A 1 -11.82 -12.77 -26.87
CA MET A 1 -11.67 -11.95 -25.68
C MET A 1 -11.78 -10.45 -26.00
N ALA A 2 -10.87 -9.82 -26.75
CA ALA A 2 -10.87 -8.37 -27.00
C ALA A 2 -12.22 -7.80 -27.47
N LYS A 3 -12.90 -8.44 -28.44
CA LYS A 3 -14.22 -8.02 -28.92
C LYS A 3 -15.29 -8.08 -27.81
N ALA A 4 -15.24 -9.09 -26.94
CA ALA A 4 -16.19 -9.23 -25.84
C ALA A 4 -15.96 -8.17 -24.76
N VAL A 5 -14.69 -7.84 -24.49
CA VAL A 5 -14.32 -6.76 -23.55
C VAL A 5 -14.77 -5.40 -24.09
N ASP A 6 -14.49 -5.08 -25.35
CA ASP A 6 -14.95 -3.84 -25.98
C ASP A 6 -16.48 -3.71 -25.92
N GLN A 7 -17.20 -4.77 -26.30
CA GLN A 7 -18.66 -4.79 -26.25
C GLN A 7 -19.19 -4.56 -24.83
N ALA A 8 -18.63 -5.26 -23.83
CA ALA A 8 -19.06 -5.14 -22.45
C ALA A 8 -18.86 -3.72 -21.90
N MET A 9 -17.72 -3.07 -22.20
CA MET A 9 -17.46 -1.69 -21.82
C MET A 9 -18.46 -0.72 -22.47
N ARG A 10 -18.73 -0.89 -23.78
CA ARG A 10 -19.66 -0.01 -24.51
C ARG A 10 -21.11 -0.15 -24.03
N ASP A 11 -21.52 -1.38 -23.72
CA ASP A 11 -22.88 -1.71 -23.30
C ASP A 11 -23.06 -1.60 -21.77
N LYS A 12 -21.98 -1.27 -21.03
CA LYS A 12 -21.95 -1.19 -19.55
C LYS A 12 -22.40 -2.49 -18.88
N LEU A 13 -21.92 -3.62 -19.41
CA LEU A 13 -22.23 -4.95 -18.92
C LEU A 13 -21.09 -5.54 -18.10
N HIS A 14 -21.44 -6.38 -17.13
CA HIS A 14 -20.46 -7.20 -16.43
C HIS A 14 -20.03 -8.38 -17.30
N LEU A 15 -18.71 -8.58 -17.43
CA LEU A 15 -18.12 -9.65 -18.21
C LEU A 15 -17.16 -10.48 -17.34
N LEU A 16 -17.37 -11.79 -17.31
CA LEU A 16 -16.45 -12.75 -16.74
C LEU A 16 -15.79 -13.54 -17.87
N VAL A 17 -14.46 -13.59 -17.87
CA VAL A 17 -13.69 -14.32 -18.87
C VAL A 17 -12.72 -15.27 -18.17
N GLN A 18 -12.81 -16.55 -18.48
CA GLN A 18 -11.81 -17.52 -18.09
C GLN A 18 -10.83 -17.75 -19.24
N ALA A 19 -9.54 -17.53 -18.96
CA ALA A 19 -8.48 -17.76 -19.93
C ALA A 19 -7.24 -18.31 -19.22
N GLY A 20 -6.57 -19.29 -19.83
CA GLY A 20 -5.36 -19.90 -19.27
C GLY A 20 -4.18 -18.93 -19.24
N THR A 21 -3.13 -19.29 -18.49
CA THR A 21 -1.86 -18.54 -18.49
C THR A 21 -1.19 -18.57 -19.86
N GLY A 22 -0.48 -17.51 -20.23
CA GLY A 22 0.25 -17.44 -21.52
C GLY A 22 -0.62 -17.21 -22.76
N THR A 23 -1.93 -17.05 -22.63
CA THR A 23 -2.85 -16.86 -23.77
C THR A 23 -2.95 -15.43 -24.28
N GLY A 24 -2.14 -14.50 -23.75
CA GLY A 24 -2.20 -13.10 -24.11
C GLY A 24 -3.37 -12.34 -23.48
N LYS A 25 -3.81 -12.72 -22.26
CA LYS A 25 -4.89 -12.06 -21.53
C LYS A 25 -4.71 -10.54 -21.46
N SER A 26 -3.51 -10.08 -21.06
CA SER A 26 -3.20 -8.66 -20.90
C SER A 26 -3.48 -7.88 -22.19
N LEU A 27 -3.00 -8.37 -23.33
CA LEU A 27 -3.27 -7.78 -24.63
C LEU A 27 -4.77 -7.78 -24.97
N GLY A 28 -5.45 -8.88 -24.62
CA GLY A 28 -6.87 -9.08 -24.90
C GLY A 28 -7.80 -8.12 -24.18
N TYR A 29 -7.42 -7.54 -23.05
CA TYR A 29 -8.21 -6.53 -22.33
C TYR A 29 -7.61 -5.11 -22.43
N LEU A 30 -6.28 -4.96 -22.50
CA LEU A 30 -5.65 -3.64 -22.58
C LEU A 30 -5.91 -2.95 -23.94
N ALA A 31 -5.82 -3.69 -25.06
CA ALA A 31 -6.03 -3.09 -26.37
C ALA A 31 -7.43 -2.45 -26.50
N PRO A 32 -8.54 -3.15 -26.22
CA PRO A 32 -9.86 -2.51 -26.26
C PRO A 32 -10.03 -1.42 -25.20
N ALA A 33 -9.43 -1.56 -24.02
CA ALA A 33 -9.49 -0.53 -22.98
C ALA A 33 -8.86 0.79 -23.43
N LEU A 34 -7.66 0.75 -24.03
CA LEU A 34 -6.98 1.93 -24.56
C LEU A 34 -7.77 2.60 -25.69
N VAL A 35 -8.38 1.81 -26.58
CA VAL A 35 -9.27 2.34 -27.63
C VAL A 35 -10.48 3.03 -27.00
N TYR A 36 -11.12 2.37 -26.04
CA TYR A 36 -12.28 2.89 -25.32
C TYR A 36 -11.98 4.22 -24.62
N CYS A 37 -10.84 4.31 -23.92
CA CYS A 37 -10.38 5.55 -23.28
C CYS A 37 -10.28 6.71 -24.30
N VAL A 38 -9.69 6.47 -25.46
CA VAL A 38 -9.47 7.52 -26.46
C VAL A 38 -10.77 7.93 -27.15
N GLU A 39 -11.60 6.96 -27.53
CA GLU A 39 -12.85 7.21 -28.26
C GLU A 39 -13.94 7.84 -27.39
N LYS A 40 -14.04 7.45 -26.12
CA LYS A 40 -15.09 7.90 -25.21
C LYS A 40 -14.65 8.99 -24.26
N GLY A 41 -13.35 9.27 -24.14
CA GLY A 41 -12.81 10.14 -23.09
C GLY A 41 -13.02 9.57 -21.68
N ALA A 42 -13.21 8.25 -21.59
CA ALA A 42 -13.50 7.52 -20.36
C ALA A 42 -12.22 7.18 -19.61
N GLN A 43 -12.29 7.05 -18.28
CA GLN A 43 -11.19 6.54 -17.48
C GLN A 43 -11.40 5.07 -17.13
N VAL A 44 -10.38 4.25 -17.35
CA VAL A 44 -10.39 2.81 -17.07
C VAL A 44 -9.38 2.47 -15.99
N ILE A 45 -9.81 1.73 -14.98
CA ILE A 45 -8.93 1.14 -13.95
C ILE A 45 -8.62 -0.31 -14.34
N VAL A 46 -7.33 -0.68 -14.28
CA VAL A 46 -6.88 -2.08 -14.40
C VAL A 46 -6.25 -2.49 -13.09
N ALA A 47 -6.87 -3.44 -12.40
CA ALA A 47 -6.40 -3.96 -11.13
C ALA A 47 -5.80 -5.37 -11.28
N THR A 48 -4.57 -5.54 -10.79
CA THR A 48 -3.85 -6.83 -10.83
C THR A 48 -3.70 -7.43 -9.44
N ALA A 49 -3.40 -8.73 -9.37
CA ALA A 49 -3.26 -9.42 -8.09
C ALA A 49 -1.98 -9.02 -7.32
N THR A 50 -0.89 -8.70 -8.00
CA THR A 50 0.42 -8.45 -7.40
C THR A 50 1.11 -7.21 -7.96
N LEU A 51 2.06 -6.66 -7.19
CA LEU A 51 2.92 -5.54 -7.65
C LEU A 51 3.79 -5.95 -8.86
N ALA A 52 4.25 -7.20 -8.90
CA ALA A 52 5.04 -7.70 -10.03
C ALA A 52 4.24 -7.71 -11.34
N LEU A 53 2.97 -8.14 -11.32
CA LEU A 53 2.08 -8.06 -12.48
C LEU A 53 1.77 -6.60 -12.84
N GLN A 54 1.58 -5.74 -11.86
CA GLN A 54 1.38 -4.31 -12.05
C GLN A 54 2.58 -3.70 -12.78
N ALA A 55 3.80 -3.98 -12.32
CA ALA A 55 5.04 -3.53 -12.95
C ALA A 55 5.19 -4.09 -14.39
N GLN A 56 4.89 -5.38 -14.61
CA GLN A 56 4.91 -5.98 -15.95
C GLN A 56 3.97 -5.25 -16.90
N LEU A 57 2.73 -4.97 -16.48
CA LEU A 57 1.78 -4.22 -17.30
C LEU A 57 2.30 -2.82 -17.64
N ALA A 58 2.78 -2.10 -16.62
CA ALA A 58 3.20 -0.71 -16.74
C ALA A 58 4.46 -0.54 -17.60
N HIS A 59 5.47 -1.41 -17.42
CA HIS A 59 6.78 -1.23 -18.04
C HIS A 59 6.98 -2.04 -19.34
N LYS A 60 6.13 -3.04 -19.61
CA LYS A 60 6.28 -3.91 -20.76
C LYS A 60 5.05 -3.93 -21.65
N ASP A 61 3.91 -4.39 -21.12
CA ASP A 61 2.74 -4.71 -21.96
C ASP A 61 2.11 -3.44 -22.51
N ILE A 62 1.85 -2.43 -21.67
CA ILE A 62 1.22 -1.17 -22.07
C ILE A 62 2.10 -0.38 -23.05
N PRO A 63 3.39 -0.12 -22.81
CA PRO A 63 4.24 0.55 -23.78
C PRO A 63 4.24 -0.14 -25.15
N THR A 64 4.34 -1.48 -25.18
CA THR A 64 4.30 -2.26 -26.43
C THR A 64 2.99 -2.04 -27.19
N ILE A 65 1.85 -2.01 -26.48
CA ILE A 65 0.54 -1.78 -27.13
C ILE A 65 0.42 -0.34 -27.61
N LEU A 66 0.86 0.63 -26.83
CA LEU A 66 0.84 2.04 -27.19
C LEU A 66 1.63 2.31 -28.47
N ASP A 67 2.83 1.74 -28.58
CA ASP A 67 3.69 1.90 -29.75
C ASP A 67 3.07 1.21 -30.98
N ALA A 68 2.49 0.03 -30.81
CA ALA A 68 1.79 -0.67 -31.89
C ALA A 68 0.51 0.05 -32.34
N SER A 69 -0.13 0.81 -31.46
CA SER A 69 -1.40 1.49 -31.73
C SER A 69 -1.24 2.95 -32.19
N GLU A 70 -0.03 3.49 -32.27
CA GLU A 70 0.24 4.90 -32.58
C GLU A 70 -0.42 5.38 -33.88
N LYS A 71 -0.50 4.49 -34.90
CA LYS A 71 -1.13 4.79 -36.20
C LYS A 71 -2.65 4.60 -36.21
N VAL A 72 -3.20 3.99 -35.19
CA VAL A 72 -4.63 3.62 -35.09
C VAL A 72 -5.40 4.58 -34.19
N LEU A 73 -4.78 4.99 -33.11
CA LEU A 73 -5.42 5.90 -32.14
C LEU A 73 -5.25 7.36 -32.57
N SER A 74 -6.28 8.16 -32.36
CA SER A 74 -6.27 9.61 -32.67
C SER A 74 -5.32 10.40 -31.78
N ARG A 75 -4.99 9.89 -30.59
CA ARG A 75 -3.99 10.41 -29.66
C ARG A 75 -3.39 9.28 -28.82
N ARG A 76 -2.21 9.50 -28.26
CA ARG A 76 -1.61 8.58 -27.28
C ARG A 76 -2.36 8.71 -25.95
N PRO A 77 -2.96 7.64 -25.40
CA PRO A 77 -3.59 7.68 -24.07
C PRO A 77 -2.55 7.91 -22.97
N ARG A 78 -2.94 8.65 -21.97
CA ARG A 78 -2.13 8.85 -20.75
C ARG A 78 -2.36 7.67 -19.83
N VAL A 79 -1.29 7.07 -19.37
CA VAL A 79 -1.31 5.93 -18.48
C VAL A 79 -0.59 6.30 -17.18
N ALA A 80 -1.15 5.91 -16.05
CA ALA A 80 -0.53 6.07 -14.74
C ALA A 80 -0.57 4.78 -13.94
N VAL A 81 0.39 4.65 -13.03
CA VAL A 81 0.43 3.58 -12.02
C VAL A 81 0.05 4.17 -10.69
N LEU A 82 -0.91 3.57 -10.00
CA LEU A 82 -1.33 4.00 -8.67
C LEU A 82 -1.06 2.90 -7.65
N LYS A 83 -0.17 3.20 -6.71
CA LYS A 83 0.21 2.33 -5.59
C LYS A 83 -0.13 2.96 -4.24
N GLY A 84 -0.08 2.16 -3.18
CA GLY A 84 -0.20 2.66 -1.82
C GLY A 84 0.97 3.59 -1.43
N ARG A 85 0.76 4.46 -0.44
CA ARG A 85 1.75 5.46 -0.01
C ARG A 85 3.10 4.86 0.41
N ASN A 86 3.10 3.69 1.00
CA ASN A 86 4.30 2.95 1.39
C ASN A 86 5.18 2.49 0.22
N ASN A 87 4.69 2.60 -1.02
CA ASN A 87 5.47 2.34 -2.22
C ASN A 87 6.11 3.62 -2.81
N HIS A 88 6.00 4.74 -2.13
CA HIS A 88 6.66 5.99 -2.51
C HIS A 88 7.54 6.49 -1.38
N ILE A 89 8.69 7.07 -1.72
CA ILE A 89 9.56 7.68 -0.74
C ILE A 89 8.90 8.92 -0.11
N CYS A 90 9.08 9.11 1.19
CA CYS A 90 8.44 10.16 1.96
C CYS A 90 9.43 11.29 2.29
N LEU A 91 9.27 12.45 1.69
CA LEU A 91 10.15 13.61 1.93
C LEU A 91 10.16 14.07 3.39
N HIS A 92 9.05 13.89 4.11
CA HIS A 92 9.00 14.19 5.55
C HIS A 92 9.95 13.30 6.35
N LYS A 93 10.04 11.99 6.04
CA LYS A 93 11.02 11.09 6.66
C LYS A 93 12.44 11.34 6.18
N VAL A 94 12.62 11.70 4.92
CA VAL A 94 13.93 11.98 4.33
C VAL A 94 14.54 13.26 4.89
N ARG A 95 13.77 14.37 4.92
CA ARG A 95 14.24 15.71 5.30
C ARG A 95 13.98 16.06 6.76
N GLY A 96 12.91 15.52 7.34
CA GLY A 96 12.47 15.86 8.70
C GLY A 96 13.41 15.36 9.80
N GLY A 97 14.45 14.65 9.45
CA GLY A 97 15.32 13.98 10.41
C GLY A 97 14.52 12.95 11.22
N SER A 98 15.10 11.82 11.51
CA SER A 98 14.50 10.93 12.50
C SER A 98 14.49 11.68 13.83
N THR A 99 13.31 12.00 14.35
CA THR A 99 13.11 12.39 15.74
C THR A 99 13.37 11.21 16.70
N ARG A 100 14.05 10.19 16.18
CA ARG A 100 14.54 9.08 16.99
C ARG A 100 15.72 9.57 17.81
N THR A 101 15.51 9.73 19.07
CA THR A 101 16.54 9.89 20.11
C THR A 101 17.60 8.81 19.94
N LYS A 102 18.89 9.22 19.93
CA LYS A 102 20.03 8.31 19.99
C LYS A 102 19.79 7.27 21.10
N GLY A 103 19.58 6.03 20.73
CA GLY A 103 19.39 4.92 21.68
C GLY A 103 18.32 3.89 21.29
N GLN A 104 17.55 4.07 20.25
CA GLN A 104 16.49 3.15 19.84
C GLN A 104 16.75 2.42 18.52
N ASP A 105 17.98 2.33 18.09
CA ASP A 105 18.37 1.64 16.85
C ASP A 105 18.45 0.12 16.97
N ALA A 106 18.14 -0.43 18.14
CA ALA A 106 18.11 -1.86 18.33
C ALA A 106 16.67 -2.33 18.61
N LEU A 107 16.19 -3.22 17.78
CA LEU A 107 15.03 -4.08 18.02
C LEU A 107 13.66 -3.44 17.85
N VAL A 108 13.12 -3.44 16.64
CA VAL A 108 11.71 -3.60 16.40
C VAL A 108 11.48 -4.97 15.72
N PRO A 109 11.35 -6.05 16.52
CA PRO A 109 10.74 -7.27 16.01
C PRO A 109 9.28 -6.95 15.76
N GLY A 110 8.79 -7.09 14.55
CA GLY A 110 7.37 -6.88 14.24
C GLY A 110 7.05 -5.77 13.23
N ALA A 111 8.02 -4.96 12.79
CA ALA A 111 7.81 -4.09 11.62
C ALA A 111 7.64 -4.92 10.33
N ASP A 112 8.07 -6.17 10.36
CA ASP A 112 8.03 -7.10 9.24
C ASP A 112 6.62 -7.64 8.96
N LEU A 113 5.72 -7.60 9.94
CA LEU A 113 4.38 -8.20 9.82
C LEU A 113 3.39 -7.40 8.99
N VAL A 114 3.62 -6.13 8.76
CA VAL A 114 2.68 -5.26 8.01
C VAL A 114 3.09 -5.08 6.54
N VAL A 115 4.35 -5.37 6.20
CA VAL A 115 4.89 -5.13 4.85
C VAL A 115 5.19 -6.44 4.10
N ALA A 116 5.35 -7.55 4.81
CA ALA A 116 5.77 -8.84 4.24
C ALA A 116 4.68 -9.60 3.47
N ALA A 117 3.57 -8.97 3.14
CA ALA A 117 2.43 -9.72 2.64
C ALA A 117 2.41 -9.90 1.13
N ASP A 118 3.42 -9.55 0.33
CA ASP A 118 3.16 -9.88 -1.09
C ASP A 118 4.27 -9.92 -2.14
N ASP A 119 5.54 -9.82 -1.82
CA ASP A 119 6.49 -9.85 -2.95
C ASP A 119 7.43 -11.07 -3.00
N GLY A 120 7.24 -12.05 -2.12
CA GLY A 120 7.93 -13.35 -2.23
C GLY A 120 9.47 -13.28 -2.24
N ARG A 121 10.05 -12.19 -1.76
CA ARG A 121 11.51 -12.05 -1.66
C ARG A 121 11.98 -12.53 -0.30
N GLU A 122 12.79 -13.58 -0.28
CA GLU A 122 13.56 -13.99 0.90
C GLU A 122 14.55 -12.88 1.25
N VAL A 123 14.50 -12.39 2.49
CA VAL A 123 15.37 -11.32 2.96
C VAL A 123 16.53 -11.95 3.74
N GLU A 124 17.71 -11.96 3.16
CA GLU A 124 18.93 -12.18 3.91
C GLU A 124 19.23 -10.94 4.78
N ALA A 125 19.47 -11.15 6.08
CA ALA A 125 19.79 -10.07 7.01
C ALA A 125 21.17 -9.46 6.65
N ALA A 126 21.15 -8.21 6.17
CA ALA A 126 22.37 -7.46 5.91
C ALA A 126 22.97 -6.87 7.22
N PRO A 127 24.31 -6.75 7.35
CA PRO A 127 24.93 -6.16 8.52
C PRO A 127 24.59 -4.67 8.69
N GLU A 128 24.49 -4.19 9.94
CA GLU A 128 24.03 -2.83 10.31
C GLU A 128 24.76 -1.69 9.58
N SER A 129 26.01 -1.88 9.18
CA SER A 129 26.79 -0.90 8.41
C SER A 129 26.24 -0.65 6.99
N THR A 130 25.53 -1.62 6.42
CA THR A 130 24.93 -1.51 5.08
C THR A 130 23.60 -0.78 5.12
N LEU A 131 22.79 -0.91 6.19
CA LEU A 131 21.52 -0.24 6.34
C LEU A 131 21.66 1.30 6.30
N GLY A 132 22.64 1.84 7.03
CA GLY A 132 22.91 3.28 7.03
C GLY A 132 23.29 3.80 5.64
N ALA A 133 24.11 3.06 4.91
CA ALA A 133 24.52 3.42 3.55
C ALA A 133 23.31 3.38 2.57
N GLU A 134 22.47 2.35 2.67
CA GLU A 134 21.25 2.24 1.87
C GLU A 134 20.29 3.41 2.14
N VAL A 135 20.09 3.79 3.39
CA VAL A 135 19.22 4.92 3.76
C VAL A 135 19.78 6.24 3.21
N VAL A 136 21.09 6.47 3.27
CA VAL A 136 21.73 7.67 2.68
C VAL A 136 21.52 7.69 1.16
N MET A 137 21.78 6.59 0.48
CA MET A 137 21.58 6.45 -0.96
C MET A 137 20.11 6.72 -1.36
N LEU A 138 19.14 6.17 -0.61
CA LEU A 138 17.73 6.42 -0.84
C LEU A 138 17.33 7.90 -0.62
N ARG A 139 17.95 8.57 0.36
CA ARG A 139 17.73 10.02 0.58
C ARG A 139 18.26 10.86 -0.58
N GLU A 140 19.45 10.57 -1.06
CA GLU A 140 20.02 11.26 -2.23
C GLU A 140 19.17 11.02 -3.49
N TRP A 141 18.69 9.79 -3.66
CA TRP A 141 17.78 9.46 -4.75
C TRP A 141 16.45 10.21 -4.63
N ALA A 142 15.91 10.39 -3.42
CA ALA A 142 14.68 11.15 -3.20
C ALA A 142 14.80 12.61 -3.66
N GLU A 143 15.92 13.26 -3.38
CA GLU A 143 16.16 14.64 -3.83
C GLU A 143 16.22 14.74 -5.36
N LYS A 144 16.87 13.78 -6.03
CA LYS A 144 16.85 13.69 -7.49
C LYS A 144 15.44 13.51 -8.05
N GLN A 145 14.61 12.68 -7.39
CA GLN A 145 13.22 12.51 -7.81
C GLN A 145 12.43 13.82 -7.74
N VAL A 146 12.69 14.67 -6.76
CA VAL A 146 12.05 16.00 -6.68
C VAL A 146 12.53 16.90 -7.81
N GLU A 147 13.84 16.96 -8.08
CA GLU A 147 14.44 17.77 -9.14
C GLU A 147 13.96 17.35 -10.54
N GLU A 148 13.84 16.06 -10.78
CA GLU A 148 13.44 15.48 -12.06
C GLU A 148 11.91 15.35 -12.23
N SER A 149 11.11 15.82 -11.26
CA SER A 149 9.65 15.64 -11.23
C SER A 149 9.24 14.16 -11.31
N GLY A 150 10.03 13.28 -10.72
CA GLY A 150 9.75 11.85 -10.60
C GLY A 150 8.66 11.57 -9.55
N LEU A 151 8.34 10.30 -9.37
CA LEU A 151 7.27 9.86 -8.45
C LEU A 151 7.81 9.20 -7.18
N GLY A 152 9.12 8.96 -7.10
CA GLY A 152 9.74 8.29 -5.97
C GLY A 152 9.18 6.88 -5.72
N ASP A 153 8.84 6.15 -6.78
CA ASP A 153 8.31 4.80 -6.70
C ASP A 153 9.40 3.82 -6.28
N ARG A 154 9.07 2.91 -5.38
CA ARG A 154 9.97 1.88 -4.85
C ARG A 154 10.59 1.00 -5.94
N ASP A 155 9.84 0.69 -7.00
CA ASP A 155 10.33 -0.18 -8.07
C ASP A 155 11.43 0.49 -8.92
N ASP A 156 11.48 1.84 -8.93
CA ASP A 156 12.48 2.63 -9.61
C ASP A 156 13.67 3.00 -8.70
N ALA A 157 13.58 2.67 -7.41
CA ALA A 157 14.60 3.00 -6.43
C ALA A 157 15.88 2.17 -6.61
N PRO A 158 17.04 2.70 -6.23
CA PRO A 158 18.27 1.91 -6.15
C PRO A 158 18.09 0.65 -5.29
N ALA A 159 18.92 -0.37 -5.52
CA ALA A 159 18.84 -1.62 -4.77
C ALA A 159 18.92 -1.36 -3.25
N HIS A 160 17.96 -1.88 -2.51
CA HIS A 160 17.81 -1.63 -1.08
C HIS A 160 17.12 -2.80 -0.38
N THR A 161 17.35 -2.92 0.93
CA THR A 161 16.62 -3.86 1.77
C THR A 161 15.21 -3.31 2.11
N PRO A 162 14.24 -4.18 2.40
CA PRO A 162 12.93 -3.75 2.91
C PRO A 162 13.04 -2.89 4.18
N LEU A 163 14.02 -3.20 5.05
CA LEU A 163 14.26 -2.43 6.28
C LEU A 163 14.71 -1.00 5.97
N ALA A 164 15.61 -0.79 5.01
CA ALA A 164 16.01 0.55 4.58
C ALA A 164 14.83 1.33 3.99
N TRP A 165 13.97 0.67 3.20
CA TRP A 165 12.78 1.30 2.65
C TRP A 165 11.81 1.79 3.73
N THR A 166 11.61 1.04 4.82
CA THR A 166 10.75 1.47 5.92
C THR A 166 11.25 2.73 6.63
N GLN A 167 12.55 3.03 6.56
CA GLN A 167 13.12 4.26 7.15
C GLN A 167 12.79 5.51 6.33
N VAL A 168 12.50 5.36 5.06
CA VAL A 168 12.29 6.49 4.12
C VAL A 168 10.87 6.54 3.55
N SER A 169 10.02 5.56 3.86
CA SER A 169 8.61 5.50 3.43
C SER A 169 7.65 5.60 4.61
N VAL A 170 6.37 5.82 4.33
CA VAL A 170 5.34 5.96 5.35
C VAL A 170 4.05 5.24 4.92
N PRO A 171 3.43 4.43 5.78
CA PRO A 171 2.12 3.88 5.51
C PRO A 171 1.03 4.96 5.60
N ALA A 172 -0.13 4.68 5.01
CA ALA A 172 -1.21 5.68 4.92
C ALA A 172 -1.75 6.17 6.27
N ASN A 173 -1.75 5.30 7.29
CA ASN A 173 -2.20 5.60 8.64
C ASN A 173 -1.23 6.49 9.44
N GLU A 174 0.05 6.53 9.06
CA GLU A 174 1.07 7.38 9.69
C GLU A 174 1.32 8.69 8.91
N CYS A 175 0.79 8.80 7.69
CA CYS A 175 0.98 9.97 6.85
C CYS A 175 0.18 11.16 7.37
N LEU A 176 0.84 12.31 7.52
CA LEU A 176 0.21 13.57 7.98
C LEU A 176 -0.84 14.11 7.00
N GLY A 177 -0.82 13.67 5.74
CA GLY A 177 -1.63 14.22 4.66
C GLY A 177 -1.09 15.56 4.14
N VAL A 178 -1.52 15.93 2.92
CA VAL A 178 -1.00 17.11 2.20
C VAL A 178 -1.12 18.40 3.00
N GLN A 179 -2.25 18.59 3.69
CA GLN A 179 -2.55 19.86 4.38
C GLN A 179 -1.69 20.08 5.63
N ARG A 180 -1.26 19.01 6.31
CA ARG A 180 -0.49 19.10 7.55
C ARG A 180 0.99 18.78 7.37
N CYS A 181 1.38 18.20 6.24
CA CYS A 181 2.77 17.86 5.96
C CYS A 181 3.52 19.09 5.46
N PRO A 182 4.67 19.46 6.07
CA PRO A 182 5.48 20.59 5.59
C PRO A 182 5.99 20.40 4.16
N PHE A 183 6.04 19.18 3.68
CA PHE A 183 6.43 18.83 2.30
C PHE A 183 5.24 18.39 1.44
N GLY A 184 4.04 18.81 1.79
CA GLY A 184 2.82 18.41 1.09
C GLY A 184 2.78 18.83 -0.38
N SER A 185 3.30 20.01 -0.70
CA SER A 185 3.37 20.52 -2.07
C SER A 185 4.37 19.79 -2.98
N GLU A 186 5.37 19.16 -2.39
CA GLU A 186 6.41 18.40 -3.11
C GLU A 186 6.19 16.87 -2.96
N CYS A 187 5.06 16.43 -2.41
CA CYS A 187 4.82 15.06 -2.04
C CYS A 187 4.73 14.14 -3.27
N LEU A 188 5.71 13.25 -3.43
CA LEU A 188 5.83 12.35 -4.57
C LEU A 188 4.65 11.36 -4.67
N SER A 189 4.13 10.89 -3.53
CA SER A 189 2.91 10.05 -3.52
C SER A 189 1.66 10.84 -3.96
N GLU A 190 1.56 12.13 -3.69
CA GLU A 190 0.44 12.95 -4.19
C GLU A 190 0.63 13.30 -5.67
N ALA A 191 1.87 13.49 -6.13
CA ALA A 191 2.16 13.64 -7.55
C ALA A 191 1.70 12.40 -8.35
N ALA A 192 1.96 11.20 -7.85
CA ALA A 192 1.48 9.96 -8.46
C ALA A 192 -0.07 9.88 -8.48
N ARG A 193 -0.74 10.32 -7.42
CA ARG A 193 -2.21 10.39 -7.36
C ARG A 193 -2.77 11.42 -8.35
N GLU A 194 -2.10 12.56 -8.49
CA GLU A 194 -2.50 13.57 -9.47
C GLU A 194 -2.32 13.06 -10.90
N GLN A 195 -1.22 12.38 -11.19
CA GLN A 195 -1.06 11.72 -12.50
C GLN A 195 -2.18 10.70 -12.76
N ALA A 196 -2.55 9.91 -11.75
CA ALA A 196 -3.64 8.94 -11.88
C ALA A 196 -4.99 9.61 -12.12
N ARG A 197 -5.28 10.75 -11.47
CA ARG A 197 -6.51 11.52 -11.72
C ARG A 197 -6.61 12.03 -13.16
N ASN A 198 -5.46 12.38 -13.75
CA ASN A 198 -5.37 12.93 -15.10
C ASN A 198 -5.11 11.87 -16.19
N ALA A 199 -5.00 10.60 -15.83
CA ALA A 199 -4.75 9.52 -16.77
C ALA A 199 -6.04 9.02 -17.42
N ASP A 200 -5.90 8.43 -18.60
CA ASP A 200 -6.99 7.75 -19.30
C ASP A 200 -7.11 6.29 -18.83
N LEU A 201 -5.95 5.66 -18.53
CA LEU A 201 -5.89 4.31 -17.98
C LEU A 201 -5.01 4.30 -16.74
N VAL A 202 -5.51 3.75 -15.64
CA VAL A 202 -4.79 3.63 -14.37
C VAL A 202 -4.56 2.17 -14.05
N VAL A 203 -3.31 1.79 -13.87
CA VAL A 203 -2.92 0.45 -13.40
C VAL A 203 -2.77 0.49 -11.90
N THR A 204 -3.47 -0.39 -11.21
CA THR A 204 -3.40 -0.53 -9.74
C THR A 204 -3.38 -2.01 -9.35
N ASN A 205 -3.52 -2.30 -8.06
CA ASN A 205 -3.61 -3.67 -7.57
C ASN A 205 -4.92 -3.91 -6.77
N HIS A 206 -5.23 -5.19 -6.54
CA HIS A 206 -6.45 -5.59 -5.82
C HIS A 206 -6.53 -5.00 -4.41
N ALA A 207 -5.39 -4.79 -3.74
CA ALA A 207 -5.37 -4.18 -2.40
C ALA A 207 -5.85 -2.72 -2.44
N MET A 208 -5.41 -1.95 -3.44
CA MET A 208 -5.89 -0.58 -3.63
C MET A 208 -7.37 -0.53 -3.99
N LEU A 209 -7.85 -1.45 -4.82
CA LEU A 209 -9.27 -1.59 -5.16
C LEU A 209 -10.09 -1.92 -3.91
N ALA A 210 -9.60 -2.83 -3.07
CA ALA A 210 -10.25 -3.18 -1.82
C ALA A 210 -10.28 -1.99 -0.84
N ILE A 211 -9.17 -1.27 -0.69
CA ILE A 211 -9.09 -0.08 0.17
C ILE A 211 -10.04 1.00 -0.34
N ASP A 212 -10.14 1.20 -1.64
CA ASP A 212 -11.07 2.15 -2.24
C ASP A 212 -12.52 1.81 -1.91
N ALA A 213 -12.93 0.57 -2.14
CA ALA A 213 -14.27 0.09 -1.82
C ALA A 213 -14.61 0.24 -0.33
N LEU A 214 -13.68 -0.11 0.57
CA LEU A 214 -13.84 0.03 2.02
C LEU A 214 -13.90 1.51 2.49
N ASN A 215 -13.34 2.43 1.72
CA ASN A 215 -13.35 3.87 1.99
C ASN A 215 -14.40 4.65 1.18
N GLY A 216 -15.37 3.96 0.59
CA GLY A 216 -16.49 4.57 -0.12
C GLY A 216 -16.09 5.23 -1.45
N GLY A 217 -15.14 4.65 -2.19
CA GLY A 217 -14.73 5.10 -3.52
C GLY A 217 -13.96 6.42 -3.54
N ARG A 218 -13.11 6.68 -2.53
CA ARG A 218 -12.40 7.97 -2.38
C ARG A 218 -10.88 7.87 -2.61
N VAL A 219 -10.39 6.69 -2.90
CA VAL A 219 -8.94 6.41 -3.01
C VAL A 219 -8.50 6.37 -4.47
N LEU A 220 -9.26 5.69 -5.30
CA LEU A 220 -9.07 5.68 -6.75
C LEU A 220 -9.71 6.93 -7.39
N PRO A 221 -9.23 7.38 -8.56
CA PRO A 221 -9.91 8.43 -9.30
C PRO A 221 -11.29 7.97 -9.80
N GLU A 222 -12.15 8.91 -10.16
CA GLU A 222 -13.43 8.59 -10.82
C GLU A 222 -13.17 7.79 -12.10
N HIS A 223 -13.93 6.75 -12.32
CA HIS A 223 -13.72 5.84 -13.44
C HIS A 223 -15.02 5.23 -13.96
N ASP A 224 -15.03 4.91 -15.25
CA ASP A 224 -16.20 4.33 -15.92
C ASP A 224 -16.18 2.79 -15.89
N THR A 225 -14.99 2.22 -15.86
CA THR A 225 -14.80 0.76 -16.00
C THR A 225 -13.65 0.28 -15.13
N VAL A 226 -13.85 -0.89 -14.52
CA VAL A 226 -12.79 -1.62 -13.80
C VAL A 226 -12.55 -2.95 -14.49
N ILE A 227 -11.31 -3.22 -14.85
CA ILE A 227 -10.83 -4.51 -15.33
C ILE A 227 -10.03 -5.17 -14.21
N ILE A 228 -10.43 -6.37 -13.83
CA ILE A 228 -9.79 -7.11 -12.73
C ILE A 228 -9.10 -8.33 -13.33
N ASP A 229 -7.78 -8.28 -13.39
CA ASP A 229 -6.96 -9.43 -13.82
C ASP A 229 -6.71 -10.34 -12.63
N GLU A 230 -6.65 -11.67 -12.86
CA GLU A 230 -6.54 -12.70 -11.84
C GLU A 230 -7.62 -12.56 -10.72
N ALA A 231 -8.88 -12.31 -11.14
CA ALA A 231 -10.00 -12.01 -10.25
C ALA A 231 -10.26 -13.08 -9.16
N HIS A 232 -9.74 -14.29 -9.32
CA HIS A 232 -9.82 -15.34 -8.30
C HIS A 232 -9.09 -14.98 -7.00
N GLU A 233 -8.06 -14.11 -7.06
CA GLU A 233 -7.35 -13.61 -5.88
C GLU A 233 -8.10 -12.48 -5.14
N LEU A 234 -9.11 -11.90 -5.77
CA LEU A 234 -9.77 -10.69 -5.26
C LEU A 234 -10.37 -10.89 -3.87
N VAL A 235 -11.02 -12.02 -3.63
CA VAL A 235 -11.65 -12.33 -2.32
C VAL A 235 -10.63 -12.32 -1.21
N ASN A 236 -9.48 -12.97 -1.43
CA ASN A 236 -8.39 -13.01 -0.44
C ASN A 236 -7.85 -11.61 -0.16
N ARG A 237 -7.69 -10.78 -1.18
CA ARG A 237 -7.20 -9.40 -1.05
C ARG A 237 -8.18 -8.50 -0.30
N PHE A 238 -9.48 -8.62 -0.60
CA PHE A 238 -10.50 -7.90 0.14
C PHE A 238 -10.57 -8.32 1.60
N THR A 239 -10.53 -9.62 1.87
CA THR A 239 -10.51 -10.14 3.24
C THR A 239 -9.33 -9.59 4.01
N ARG A 240 -8.12 -9.62 3.44
CA ARG A 240 -6.92 -9.04 4.08
C ARG A 240 -7.05 -7.53 4.32
N ALA A 241 -7.53 -6.79 3.34
CA ALA A 241 -7.71 -5.33 3.48
C ALA A 241 -8.75 -4.95 4.55
N ALA A 242 -9.77 -5.79 4.74
CA ALA A 242 -10.79 -5.62 5.77
C ALA A 242 -10.38 -6.14 7.14
N SER A 243 -9.37 -7.04 7.21
CA SER A 243 -8.89 -7.61 8.45
C SER A 243 -8.01 -6.62 9.22
N LYS A 244 -8.05 -6.73 10.52
CA LYS A 244 -7.15 -6.04 11.43
C LYS A 244 -6.47 -7.07 12.32
N ASP A 245 -5.16 -6.93 12.44
CA ASP A 245 -4.36 -7.79 13.28
C ASP A 245 -4.09 -7.10 14.62
N LEU A 246 -4.26 -7.83 15.69
CA LEU A 246 -3.87 -7.42 17.03
C LEU A 246 -3.01 -8.54 17.61
N SER A 247 -1.79 -8.20 18.02
CA SER A 247 -0.86 -9.14 18.64
C SER A 247 -0.17 -8.51 19.85
N PRO A 248 0.33 -9.31 20.79
CA PRO A 248 1.13 -8.82 21.91
C PRO A 248 2.30 -7.96 21.47
N ALA A 249 2.97 -8.33 20.39
CA ALA A 249 4.09 -7.58 19.81
C ALA A 249 3.68 -6.19 19.30
N ILE A 250 2.51 -6.07 18.67
CA ILE A 250 1.96 -4.77 18.23
C ILE A 250 1.65 -3.90 19.43
N VAL A 251 1.01 -4.45 20.46
CA VAL A 251 0.68 -3.72 21.71
C VAL A 251 1.96 -3.26 22.40
N THR A 252 2.94 -4.15 22.60
CA THR A 252 4.25 -3.84 23.20
C THR A 252 4.98 -2.73 22.45
N THR A 253 5.02 -2.80 21.12
CA THR A 253 5.68 -1.78 20.31
C THR A 253 4.97 -0.44 20.41
N THR A 254 3.63 -0.46 20.42
CA THR A 254 2.82 0.74 20.59
C THR A 254 3.02 1.36 21.96
N ALA A 255 3.02 0.54 23.02
CA ALA A 255 3.30 0.98 24.39
C ALA A 255 4.67 1.65 24.51
N LYS A 256 5.73 1.00 24.02
CA LYS A 256 7.10 1.56 24.04
C LYS A 256 7.21 2.89 23.28
N ARG A 257 6.48 3.06 22.16
CA ARG A 257 6.42 4.34 21.45
C ARG A 257 5.65 5.39 22.26
N ALA A 258 4.53 4.99 22.86
CA ALA A 258 3.67 5.88 23.63
C ALA A 258 4.35 6.40 24.91
N MET A 259 5.20 5.61 25.57
CA MET A 259 5.98 6.00 26.74
C MET A 259 6.90 7.21 26.50
N THR A 260 7.19 7.58 25.28
CA THR A 260 7.94 8.81 24.98
C THR A 260 7.11 10.09 25.15
N TRP A 261 5.77 9.97 25.29
CA TRP A 261 4.83 11.10 25.35
C TRP A 261 3.79 10.97 26.48
N LEU A 262 3.72 9.81 27.09
CA LEU A 262 2.74 9.49 28.13
C LEU A 262 3.43 9.30 29.47
N ASP A 263 2.64 9.42 30.53
CA ASP A 263 3.09 9.07 31.87
C ASP A 263 3.47 7.59 31.94
N ASP A 264 4.51 7.28 32.70
CA ASP A 264 5.09 5.94 32.80
C ASP A 264 4.07 4.86 33.21
N ASP A 265 3.11 5.22 34.07
CA ASP A 265 2.07 4.31 34.54
C ASP A 265 1.19 3.78 33.40
N VAL A 266 0.80 4.66 32.46
CA VAL A 266 -0.06 4.27 31.32
C VAL A 266 0.68 3.38 30.35
N GLY A 267 1.96 3.67 30.12
CA GLY A 267 2.83 2.83 29.29
C GLY A 267 3.03 1.45 29.92
N ALA A 268 3.23 1.39 31.26
CA ALA A 268 3.35 0.14 31.99
C ALA A 268 2.05 -0.69 31.94
N ASP A 269 0.89 -0.06 32.04
CA ASP A 269 -0.40 -0.75 31.91
C ASP A 269 -0.57 -1.39 30.53
N LEU A 270 -0.20 -0.70 29.46
CA LEU A 270 -0.24 -1.28 28.11
C LEU A 270 0.72 -2.47 27.96
N LEU A 271 1.91 -2.42 28.56
CA LEU A 271 2.85 -3.54 28.55
C LEU A 271 2.27 -4.74 29.32
N ASN A 272 1.70 -4.51 30.50
CA ASN A 272 1.04 -5.57 31.28
C ASN A 272 -0.14 -6.20 30.51
N GLN A 273 -0.89 -5.40 29.74
CA GLN A 273 -1.95 -5.94 28.88
C GLN A 273 -1.41 -6.76 27.72
N ALA A 274 -0.25 -6.38 27.15
CA ALA A 274 0.42 -7.17 26.12
C ALA A 274 0.83 -8.54 26.66
N ASP A 275 1.42 -8.61 27.85
CA ASP A 275 1.81 -9.86 28.51
C ASP A 275 0.58 -10.72 28.84
N SER A 276 -0.49 -10.10 29.33
CA SER A 276 -1.76 -10.79 29.62
C SER A 276 -2.39 -11.38 28.35
N MET A 277 -2.29 -10.66 27.23
CA MET A 277 -2.75 -11.13 25.93
C MET A 277 -1.91 -12.30 25.41
N ASP A 278 -0.60 -12.28 25.61
CA ASP A 278 0.31 -13.35 25.22
C ASP A 278 -0.03 -14.65 25.95
N HIS A 279 -0.16 -14.60 27.26
CA HIS A 279 -0.58 -15.74 28.07
C HIS A 279 -1.97 -16.26 27.69
N ALA A 280 -2.92 -15.39 27.37
CA ALA A 280 -4.25 -15.81 26.95
C ALA A 280 -4.22 -16.50 25.58
N LEU A 281 -3.36 -16.05 24.66
CA LEU A 281 -3.17 -16.67 23.35
C LEU A 281 -2.47 -18.03 23.47
N GLU A 282 -1.45 -18.18 24.31
CA GLU A 282 -0.79 -19.46 24.57
C GLU A 282 -1.75 -20.52 25.13
N ALA A 283 -2.68 -20.11 25.99
CA ALA A 283 -3.70 -20.98 26.56
C ALA A 283 -4.85 -21.32 25.61
N THR A 284 -4.92 -20.65 24.45
CA THR A 284 -6.07 -20.75 23.52
C THR A 284 -5.71 -21.64 22.33
N VAL A 285 -6.58 -22.58 21.98
CA VAL A 285 -6.43 -23.37 20.76
C VAL A 285 -6.62 -22.46 19.54
N PRO A 286 -5.69 -22.50 18.56
CA PRO A 286 -5.83 -21.70 17.35
C PRO A 286 -7.16 -21.96 16.63
N GLY A 287 -7.89 -20.92 16.31
CA GLY A 287 -9.18 -21.03 15.64
C GLY A 287 -10.03 -19.77 15.78
N ARG A 288 -11.25 -19.87 15.30
CA ARG A 288 -12.23 -18.78 15.41
C ARG A 288 -12.76 -18.69 16.85
N VAL A 289 -12.55 -17.55 17.49
CA VAL A 289 -13.13 -17.26 18.81
C VAL A 289 -14.58 -16.78 18.61
N THR A 290 -15.54 -17.52 19.18
CA THR A 290 -16.97 -17.23 19.02
C THR A 290 -17.66 -16.87 20.32
N THR A 291 -17.00 -17.07 21.46
CA THR A 291 -17.52 -16.80 22.81
C THR A 291 -17.07 -15.44 23.31
N PRO A 292 -18.01 -14.51 23.63
CA PRO A 292 -17.66 -13.17 24.14
C PRO A 292 -16.84 -13.17 25.43
N ASP A 293 -17.02 -14.20 26.25
CA ASP A 293 -16.35 -14.34 27.54
C ASP A 293 -14.96 -15.01 27.43
N ALA A 294 -14.50 -15.34 26.24
CA ALA A 294 -13.16 -15.88 26.05
C ALA A 294 -12.11 -14.92 26.60
N GLN A 295 -11.14 -15.44 27.36
CA GLN A 295 -10.08 -14.63 27.97
C GLN A 295 -9.33 -13.75 26.95
N VAL A 296 -9.10 -14.26 25.74
CA VAL A 296 -8.50 -13.49 24.64
C VAL A 296 -9.32 -12.25 24.28
N ILE A 297 -10.67 -12.37 24.24
CA ILE A 297 -11.54 -11.22 23.94
C ILE A 297 -11.50 -10.20 25.08
N GLN A 298 -11.46 -10.66 26.34
CA GLN A 298 -11.35 -9.78 27.48
C GLN A 298 -10.03 -9.01 27.51
N THR A 299 -8.91 -9.66 27.19
CA THR A 299 -7.60 -8.99 27.07
C THR A 299 -7.57 -7.98 25.93
N CYS A 300 -8.17 -8.30 24.76
CA CYS A 300 -8.32 -7.35 23.67
C CYS A 300 -9.17 -6.13 24.08
N ALA A 301 -10.25 -6.35 24.83
CA ALA A 301 -11.09 -5.28 25.35
C ALA A 301 -10.34 -4.38 26.37
N ALA A 302 -9.50 -4.96 27.21
CA ALA A 302 -8.67 -4.22 28.16
C ALA A 302 -7.64 -3.33 27.44
N VAL A 303 -6.98 -3.83 26.41
CA VAL A 303 -6.08 -3.04 25.54
C VAL A 303 -6.84 -1.86 24.91
N SER A 304 -8.03 -2.11 24.37
CA SER A 304 -8.87 -1.08 23.76
C SER A 304 -9.29 -0.01 24.80
N TYR A 305 -9.66 -0.42 26.01
CA TYR A 305 -10.06 0.50 27.08
C TYR A 305 -8.89 1.39 27.50
N THR A 306 -7.71 0.84 27.73
CA THR A 306 -6.51 1.60 28.09
C THR A 306 -6.16 2.62 27.02
N HIS A 307 -6.27 2.24 25.74
CA HIS A 307 -6.05 3.15 24.62
C HIS A 307 -7.08 4.29 24.54
N LEU A 308 -8.35 4.04 24.87
CA LEU A 308 -9.42 5.06 24.86
C LEU A 308 -9.34 6.03 26.02
N THR A 309 -8.77 5.60 27.16
CA THR A 309 -8.59 6.42 28.37
C THR A 309 -7.31 7.26 28.32
N LEU A 310 -6.47 7.11 27.29
CA LEU A 310 -5.35 8.00 27.06
C LEU A 310 -5.85 9.46 27.01
N PRO A 311 -5.23 10.39 27.77
CA PRO A 311 -5.68 11.77 27.79
C PRO A 311 -5.75 12.33 26.37
N THR A 312 -6.81 13.04 26.07
CA THR A 312 -7.14 13.63 24.75
C THR A 312 -6.13 14.71 24.29
N ILE A 313 -4.97 14.80 24.90
CA ILE A 313 -3.87 15.73 24.60
C ILE A 313 -3.27 15.49 23.19
N LEU A 314 -3.56 14.37 22.56
CA LEU A 314 -3.16 14.10 21.16
C LEU A 314 -4.17 14.60 20.12
N ARG A 315 -5.13 15.44 20.49
CA ARG A 315 -5.95 16.20 19.54
C ARG A 315 -5.37 17.58 19.32
N VAL A 316 -4.22 17.66 18.72
CA VAL A 316 -3.71 18.91 18.13
C VAL A 316 -3.34 18.64 16.68
#